data_4a5ed5d12b7258f24db3a5f39d911b16
#
_entry.id   4a5ed5d12b7258f24db3a5f39d911b16
#
_cell.length_a   1.000
_cell.length_b   1.000
_cell.length_c   1.000
_cell.angle_alpha   90.00
_cell.angle_beta   90.00
_cell.angle_gamma   90.00
#
_symmetry.space_group_name_H-M   'P 1'
#
loop_
_entity.id
_entity.type
_entity.pdbx_description
1 polymer ?
#
loop_
_entity_poly.entity_id
_entity_poly.type
_entity_poly.pdbx_seq_one_letter_code
_entity_poly.pdbx_strand_id
1 'polypeptide(L)'
;MLQYLADDDNCVVYNDIENGRFVSRILNVFTGKTRTIHRPIYTLSPDGRYALSLNFSRLDRERPGYGYPGAVDEFENDKIPAADGLWLVDLKNDTSKLIVSVAEITKMFYRSDMEDTPGWFNHLLFSPDSRRIAFFHRWRIWDKQGNPDMYTHMFTANIDGSNIYPLNLEEFSSHYTWVDDKRIINFSSRYLTGKQYYLYTDGSLKTEIVGKDEYPTDGHCSFSSDKKWMLTDTFPLEDDCHKIYLRHMASGKIFEIGSFHCDPTYPGPTRCDQHPNWSRDDKYVCIDSAFEGPRQMYVIDVSSLTSQG
;
A
#
# COMPACT_ATOMS: atom_id res chain seq x y z
N MET A 1 10.29 -5.94 1.61
CA MET A 1 10.27 -4.48 1.41
C MET A 1 11.70 -4.01 1.16
N LEU A 2 11.96 -3.39 0.04
CA LEU A 2 13.26 -2.77 -0.30
C LEU A 2 12.99 -1.31 -0.65
N GLN A 3 13.60 -0.37 0.05
CA GLN A 3 13.37 1.07 -0.14
C GLN A 3 14.71 1.81 -0.02
N TYR A 4 14.88 2.88 -0.77
CA TYR A 4 15.99 3.82 -0.53
C TYR A 4 15.72 4.64 0.73
N LEU A 5 16.77 4.93 1.49
CA LEU A 5 16.69 5.86 2.60
C LEU A 5 16.53 7.29 2.04
N ALA A 6 15.58 8.06 2.58
CA ALA A 6 15.20 9.33 1.97
C ALA A 6 16.30 10.41 2.00
N ASP A 7 17.19 10.36 3.01
CA ASP A 7 18.30 11.32 3.22
C ASP A 7 19.66 10.79 2.77
N ASP A 8 19.74 9.55 2.27
CA ASP A 8 20.97 8.94 1.78
C ASP A 8 20.72 7.97 0.62
N ASP A 9 20.84 8.45 -0.61
CA ASP A 9 20.67 7.67 -1.84
C ASP A 9 21.67 6.48 -1.98
N ASN A 10 22.68 6.43 -1.14
CA ASN A 10 23.62 5.30 -1.10
C ASN A 10 23.15 4.18 -0.17
N CYS A 11 22.09 4.41 0.58
CA CYS A 11 21.57 3.46 1.54
C CYS A 11 20.20 2.91 1.13
N VAL A 12 20.07 1.58 1.25
CA VAL A 12 18.81 0.87 1.09
C VAL A 12 18.40 0.23 2.42
N VAL A 13 17.08 0.14 2.62
CA VAL A 13 16.49 -0.53 3.78
C VAL A 13 15.75 -1.77 3.28
N TYR A 14 16.01 -2.90 3.91
CA TYR A 14 15.31 -4.16 3.65
C TYR A 14 15.05 -4.94 4.94
N ASN A 15 14.04 -5.79 4.93
CA ASN A 15 13.72 -6.66 6.06
C ASN A 15 14.53 -7.96 6.00
N ASP A 16 14.88 -8.46 7.17
CA ASP A 16 15.69 -9.66 7.38
C ASP A 16 15.18 -10.41 8.62
N ILE A 17 15.72 -11.58 8.88
CA ILE A 17 15.46 -12.36 10.08
C ILE A 17 16.75 -12.56 10.86
N GLU A 18 16.73 -12.28 12.17
CA GLU A 18 17.85 -12.48 13.08
C GLU A 18 17.37 -13.10 14.38
N ASN A 19 17.97 -14.23 14.77
CA ASN A 19 17.62 -14.97 15.99
C ASN A 19 16.11 -15.29 16.10
N GLY A 20 15.46 -15.64 14.98
CA GLY A 20 14.03 -15.96 14.93
C GLY A 20 13.09 -14.75 15.04
N ARG A 21 13.59 -13.54 14.90
CA ARG A 21 12.81 -12.29 14.88
C ARG A 21 13.04 -11.52 13.59
N PHE A 22 12.00 -10.87 13.11
CA PHE A 22 12.14 -9.94 12.00
C PHE A 22 12.83 -8.65 12.45
N VAL A 23 13.78 -8.22 11.64
CA VAL A 23 14.54 -6.98 11.79
C VAL A 23 14.59 -6.26 10.46
N SER A 24 15.14 -5.04 10.42
CA SER A 24 15.51 -4.39 9.16
C SER A 24 17.00 -4.12 9.13
N ARG A 25 17.54 -4.07 7.91
CA ARG A 25 18.92 -3.71 7.64
C ARG A 25 18.95 -2.42 6.84
N ILE A 26 19.78 -1.47 7.27
CA ILE A 26 20.13 -0.29 6.49
C ILE A 26 21.52 -0.59 5.92
N LEU A 27 21.61 -0.80 4.61
CA LEU A 27 22.84 -1.17 3.90
C LEU A 27 23.31 0.00 3.03
N ASN A 28 24.52 0.46 3.23
CA ASN A 28 25.20 1.31 2.25
C ASN A 28 25.71 0.43 1.10
N VAL A 29 25.15 0.62 -0.10
CA VAL A 29 25.38 -0.25 -1.26
C VAL A 29 26.80 -0.16 -1.84
N PHE A 30 27.53 0.91 -1.54
CA PHE A 30 28.92 1.09 -2.03
C PHE A 30 29.97 0.60 -1.05
N THR A 31 29.74 0.75 0.25
CA THR A 31 30.71 0.36 1.28
C THR A 31 30.44 -1.00 1.89
N GLY A 32 29.24 -1.57 1.69
CA GLY A 32 28.80 -2.80 2.32
C GLY A 32 28.53 -2.67 3.83
N LYS A 33 28.66 -1.46 4.42
CA LYS A 33 28.35 -1.24 5.83
C LYS A 33 26.85 -1.42 6.07
N THR A 34 26.52 -2.18 7.14
CA THR A 34 25.14 -2.47 7.51
C THR A 34 24.88 -2.04 8.95
N ARG A 35 23.68 -1.46 9.20
CA ARG A 35 23.14 -1.20 10.52
C ARG A 35 21.81 -1.94 10.67
N THR A 36 21.60 -2.61 11.80
CA THR A 36 20.35 -3.29 12.12
C THR A 36 19.39 -2.32 12.82
N ILE A 37 18.12 -2.42 12.48
CA ILE A 37 16.98 -1.86 13.20
C ILE A 37 16.19 -3.02 13.80
N HIS A 38 15.85 -2.94 15.08
CA HIS A 38 15.24 -4.05 15.84
C HIS A 38 13.84 -4.47 15.40
N ARG A 39 13.20 -3.74 14.46
CA ARG A 39 11.90 -4.07 13.86
C ARG A 39 11.94 -4.17 12.36
N PRO A 40 11.11 -5.01 11.74
CA PRO A 40 10.87 -4.99 10.30
C PRO A 40 10.15 -3.68 9.93
N ILE A 41 10.40 -3.17 8.73
CA ILE A 41 9.84 -1.91 8.23
C ILE A 41 8.86 -2.20 7.11
N TYR A 42 7.69 -1.56 7.14
CA TYR A 42 6.72 -1.58 6.06
C TYR A 42 6.95 -0.42 5.09
N THR A 43 7.09 0.80 5.58
CA THR A 43 7.36 2.00 4.78
C THR A 43 8.19 3.00 5.56
N LEU A 44 9.00 3.79 4.84
CA LEU A 44 9.81 4.88 5.38
C LEU A 44 9.04 6.20 5.30
N SER A 45 9.24 7.09 6.25
CA SER A 45 8.75 8.46 6.14
C SER A 45 9.54 9.24 5.08
N PRO A 46 8.89 10.14 4.32
CA PRO A 46 9.56 10.98 3.32
C PRO A 46 10.71 11.82 3.87
N ASP A 47 10.70 12.19 5.15
CA ASP A 47 11.78 12.93 5.82
C ASP A 47 12.95 12.04 6.30
N GLY A 48 12.88 10.72 6.07
CA GLY A 48 13.93 9.75 6.44
C GLY A 48 14.07 9.48 7.93
N ARG A 49 13.25 10.08 8.79
CA ARG A 49 13.41 10.00 10.25
C ARG A 49 12.73 8.78 10.85
N TYR A 50 11.58 8.42 10.35
CA TYR A 50 10.71 7.38 10.89
C TYR A 50 10.41 6.29 9.89
N ALA A 51 9.94 5.17 10.40
CA ALA A 51 9.31 4.12 9.62
C ALA A 51 8.03 3.63 10.30
N LEU A 52 7.12 3.07 9.52
CA LEU A 52 6.00 2.28 10.05
C LEU A 52 6.33 0.80 9.99
N SER A 53 5.90 0.10 11.01
CA SER A 53 6.01 -1.35 11.13
C SER A 53 4.67 -1.96 11.54
N LEU A 54 4.52 -3.24 11.25
CA LEU A 54 3.40 -4.07 11.68
C LEU A 54 3.87 -5.50 11.96
N ASN A 55 2.98 -6.37 12.41
CA ASN A 55 3.27 -7.78 12.59
C ASN A 55 3.24 -8.51 11.23
N PHE A 56 4.41 -8.77 10.65
CA PHE A 56 4.54 -9.44 9.35
C PHE A 56 4.16 -10.92 9.40
N SER A 57 4.32 -11.61 10.55
CA SER A 57 3.85 -12.99 10.70
C SER A 57 2.33 -13.06 10.68
N ARG A 58 1.63 -12.13 11.36
CA ARG A 58 0.17 -12.00 11.28
C ARG A 58 -0.26 -11.66 9.87
N LEU A 59 0.40 -10.70 9.22
CA LEU A 59 0.07 -10.32 7.85
C LEU A 59 0.23 -11.50 6.88
N ASP A 60 1.27 -12.32 7.02
CA ASP A 60 1.48 -13.50 6.19
C ASP A 60 0.37 -14.55 6.41
N ARG A 61 0.01 -14.81 7.66
CA ARG A 61 -1.06 -15.77 8.02
C ARG A 61 -2.43 -15.33 7.51
N GLU A 62 -2.77 -14.04 7.69
CA GLU A 62 -4.08 -13.52 7.32
C GLU A 62 -4.17 -13.16 5.83
N ARG A 63 -3.05 -12.85 5.19
CA ARG A 63 -2.97 -12.53 3.76
C ARG A 63 -1.65 -13.03 3.18
N PRO A 64 -1.55 -14.32 2.82
CA PRO A 64 -0.34 -14.91 2.24
C PRO A 64 0.17 -14.11 1.03
N GLY A 65 1.50 -13.92 0.97
CA GLY A 65 2.16 -13.14 -0.08
C GLY A 65 2.40 -11.67 0.27
N TYR A 66 1.85 -11.18 1.39
CA TYR A 66 2.03 -9.77 1.83
C TYR A 66 2.91 -9.64 3.07
N GLY A 67 3.06 -10.69 3.85
CA GLY A 67 3.90 -10.77 5.03
C GLY A 67 5.12 -11.67 4.83
N TYR A 68 5.68 -12.15 5.93
CA TYR A 68 6.81 -13.06 5.93
C TYR A 68 6.59 -14.19 6.94
N PRO A 69 6.81 -15.47 6.56
CA PRO A 69 6.88 -16.58 7.51
C PRO A 69 8.26 -16.64 8.18
N GLY A 70 8.38 -17.43 9.25
CA GLY A 70 9.65 -17.86 9.82
C GLY A 70 10.10 -17.16 11.09
N ALA A 71 9.37 -16.13 11.56
CA ALA A 71 9.59 -15.57 12.90
C ALA A 71 8.50 -16.00 13.88
N VAL A 72 8.82 -15.93 15.17
CA VAL A 72 7.86 -16.18 16.25
C VAL A 72 6.85 -15.02 16.31
N ASP A 73 5.57 -15.35 16.27
CA ASP A 73 4.48 -14.39 16.52
C ASP A 73 3.97 -14.57 17.96
N GLU A 74 4.34 -13.66 18.85
CA GLU A 74 3.91 -13.67 20.25
C GLU A 74 2.37 -13.52 20.40
N PHE A 75 1.67 -13.06 19.36
CA PHE A 75 0.22 -12.81 19.29
C PHE A 75 -0.52 -13.78 18.37
N GLU A 76 0.07 -14.92 18.02
CA GLU A 76 -0.49 -15.87 17.06
C GLU A 76 -1.93 -16.29 17.38
N ASN A 77 -2.20 -16.53 18.67
CA ASN A 77 -3.50 -17.00 19.17
C ASN A 77 -4.44 -15.87 19.61
N ASP A 78 -4.00 -14.62 19.56
CA ASP A 78 -4.82 -13.46 19.90
C ASP A 78 -5.40 -12.83 18.61
N LYS A 79 -6.71 -12.96 18.42
CA LYS A 79 -7.40 -12.45 17.22
C LYS A 79 -7.39 -10.92 17.14
N ILE A 80 -7.45 -10.25 18.30
CA ILE A 80 -7.61 -8.79 18.40
C ILE A 80 -6.65 -8.24 19.47
N PRO A 81 -5.32 -8.31 19.23
CA PRO A 81 -4.33 -7.98 20.25
C PRO A 81 -4.34 -6.50 20.64
N ALA A 82 -4.24 -6.26 21.95
CA ALA A 82 -4.10 -4.91 22.50
C ALA A 82 -2.63 -4.42 22.54
N ALA A 83 -1.67 -5.34 22.48
CA ALA A 83 -0.25 -5.03 22.53
C ALA A 83 0.46 -5.21 21.17
N ASP A 84 -0.31 -5.39 20.08
CA ASP A 84 0.19 -5.47 18.72
C ASP A 84 -0.66 -4.62 17.76
N GLY A 85 -0.02 -4.15 16.69
CA GLY A 85 -0.67 -3.29 15.71
C GLY A 85 0.30 -2.51 14.84
N LEU A 86 0.06 -1.19 14.71
CA LEU A 86 0.93 -0.26 14.00
C LEU A 86 2.00 0.29 14.95
N TRP A 87 3.23 0.23 14.51
CA TRP A 87 4.38 0.71 15.25
C TRP A 87 5.08 1.84 14.51
N LEU A 88 5.38 2.92 15.22
CA LEU A 88 6.30 3.97 14.75
C LEU A 88 7.71 3.60 15.21
N VAL A 89 8.64 3.58 14.28
CA VAL A 89 10.05 3.27 14.50
C VAL A 89 10.87 4.52 14.27
N ASP A 90 11.64 4.97 15.26
CA ASP A 90 12.65 6.02 15.12
C ASP A 90 13.94 5.39 14.58
N LEU A 91 14.27 5.68 13.32
CA LEU A 91 15.40 5.07 12.64
C LEU A 91 16.74 5.52 13.22
N LYS A 92 16.83 6.72 13.79
CA LYS A 92 18.06 7.26 14.36
C LYS A 92 18.40 6.59 15.69
N ASN A 93 17.38 6.48 16.55
CA ASN A 93 17.56 6.00 17.92
C ASN A 93 17.33 4.50 18.09
N ASP A 94 16.87 3.82 17.02
CA ASP A 94 16.46 2.41 17.02
C ASP A 94 15.46 2.10 18.15
N THR A 95 14.44 2.94 18.29
CA THR A 95 13.34 2.76 19.26
C THR A 95 12.02 2.63 18.52
N SER A 96 11.03 1.97 19.14
CA SER A 96 9.70 1.85 18.57
C SER A 96 8.61 2.05 19.60
N LYS A 97 7.46 2.56 19.13
CA LYS A 97 6.25 2.78 19.93
C LYS A 97 5.04 2.19 19.19
N LEU A 98 4.22 1.42 19.89
CA LEU A 98 2.89 1.05 19.40
C LEU A 98 2.03 2.32 19.34
N ILE A 99 1.52 2.66 18.18
CA ILE A 99 0.75 3.90 17.95
C ILE A 99 -0.73 3.65 17.75
N VAL A 100 -1.12 2.49 17.21
CA VAL A 100 -2.51 2.03 17.08
C VAL A 100 -2.53 0.52 17.27
N SER A 101 -3.25 0.00 18.25
CA SER A 101 -3.42 -1.45 18.43
C SER A 101 -4.60 -1.97 17.59
N VAL A 102 -4.57 -3.28 17.27
CA VAL A 102 -5.71 -3.95 16.62
C VAL A 102 -6.95 -3.84 17.49
N ALA A 103 -6.83 -4.02 18.81
CA ALA A 103 -7.95 -3.93 19.75
C ALA A 103 -8.56 -2.52 19.80
N GLU A 104 -7.72 -1.48 19.77
CA GLU A 104 -8.18 -0.09 19.78
C GLU A 104 -9.03 0.23 18.57
N ILE A 105 -8.53 -0.04 17.35
CA ILE A 105 -9.25 0.27 16.11
C ILE A 105 -10.52 -0.56 15.96
N THR A 106 -10.48 -1.84 16.32
CA THR A 106 -11.65 -2.73 16.34
C THR A 106 -12.73 -2.21 17.28
N LYS A 107 -12.36 -1.78 18.48
CA LYS A 107 -13.29 -1.23 19.47
C LYS A 107 -13.90 0.10 19.00
N MET A 108 -13.11 0.99 18.43
CA MET A 108 -13.56 2.32 17.98
C MET A 108 -14.55 2.23 16.81
N PHE A 109 -14.37 1.25 15.92
CA PHE A 109 -15.16 1.11 14.70
C PHE A 109 -15.74 -0.30 14.57
N TYR A 110 -16.23 -0.83 15.68
CA TYR A 110 -16.75 -2.18 15.79
C TYR A 110 -17.90 -2.46 14.82
N ARG A 111 -17.86 -3.63 14.23
CA ARG A 111 -18.96 -4.26 13.50
C ARG A 111 -19.15 -5.68 14.04
N SER A 112 -20.38 -6.20 14.01
CA SER A 112 -20.68 -7.54 14.53
C SER A 112 -19.97 -8.66 13.77
N ASP A 113 -19.63 -8.45 12.50
CA ASP A 113 -18.87 -9.40 11.68
C ASP A 113 -17.35 -9.41 11.99
N MET A 114 -16.87 -8.53 12.86
CA MET A 114 -15.52 -8.58 13.43
C MET A 114 -15.40 -9.53 14.63
N GLU A 115 -16.54 -9.96 15.18
CA GLU A 115 -16.56 -10.85 16.33
C GLU A 115 -15.92 -12.19 15.98
N ASP A 116 -15.00 -12.65 16.81
CA ASP A 116 -14.26 -13.91 16.64
C ASP A 116 -13.41 -14.03 15.37
N THR A 117 -13.15 -12.94 14.64
CA THR A 117 -12.27 -12.95 13.48
C THR A 117 -10.94 -12.26 13.77
N PRO A 118 -9.82 -12.73 13.19
CA PRO A 118 -8.55 -12.01 13.29
C PRO A 118 -8.64 -10.66 12.59
N GLY A 119 -8.26 -9.59 13.31
CA GLY A 119 -7.99 -8.29 12.73
C GLY A 119 -6.52 -8.11 12.37
N TRP A 120 -6.24 -7.40 11.26
CA TRP A 120 -4.86 -7.05 10.89
C TRP A 120 -4.77 -5.72 10.16
N PHE A 121 -3.57 -5.15 10.13
CA PHE A 121 -3.26 -3.96 9.36
C PHE A 121 -2.54 -4.30 8.05
N ASN A 122 -2.71 -3.45 7.05
CA ASN A 122 -2.04 -3.56 5.76
C ASN A 122 -1.97 -2.19 5.06
N HIS A 123 -1.15 -2.08 4.01
CA HIS A 123 -1.00 -0.88 3.17
C HIS A 123 -0.76 0.38 4.02
N LEU A 124 0.42 0.47 4.62
CA LEU A 124 0.81 1.64 5.41
C LEU A 124 1.52 2.66 4.53
N LEU A 125 1.10 3.93 4.59
CA LEU A 125 1.78 5.03 3.90
C LEU A 125 1.85 6.27 4.80
N PHE A 126 2.98 6.98 4.76
CA PHE A 126 3.06 8.34 5.29
C PHE A 126 2.48 9.35 4.29
N SER A 127 1.96 10.47 4.79
CA SER A 127 1.73 11.66 3.97
C SER A 127 3.06 12.25 3.47
N PRO A 128 3.08 13.00 2.36
CA PRO A 128 4.29 13.60 1.83
C PRO A 128 5.05 14.48 2.84
N ASP A 129 4.35 15.17 3.74
CA ASP A 129 4.93 16.00 4.81
C ASP A 129 5.36 15.22 6.06
N SER A 130 5.26 13.88 6.06
CA SER A 130 5.60 12.98 7.16
C SER A 130 4.81 13.19 8.46
N ARG A 131 3.67 13.89 8.45
CA ARG A 131 2.89 14.22 9.66
C ARG A 131 1.70 13.31 9.87
N ARG A 132 1.19 12.74 8.81
CA ARG A 132 0.04 11.83 8.83
C ARG A 132 0.43 10.47 8.31
N ILE A 133 -0.35 9.46 8.69
CA ILE A 133 -0.29 8.10 8.15
C ILE A 133 -1.65 7.70 7.61
N ALA A 134 -1.67 6.84 6.61
CA ALA A 134 -2.87 6.16 6.14
C ALA A 134 -2.65 4.66 6.23
N PHE A 135 -3.70 3.91 6.54
CA PHE A 135 -3.62 2.48 6.74
C PHE A 135 -4.98 1.79 6.56
N PHE A 136 -4.92 0.50 6.25
CA PHE A 136 -6.08 -0.38 6.26
C PHE A 136 -6.14 -1.18 7.56
N HIS A 137 -7.35 -1.28 8.14
CA HIS A 137 -7.74 -2.31 9.07
C HIS A 137 -8.64 -3.30 8.34
N ARG A 138 -8.30 -4.58 8.43
CA ARG A 138 -8.93 -5.68 7.70
C ARG A 138 -9.32 -6.80 8.64
N TRP A 139 -10.39 -7.50 8.25
CA TRP A 139 -10.84 -8.73 8.89
C TRP A 139 -11.48 -9.63 7.85
N ARG A 140 -11.60 -10.94 8.17
CA ARG A 140 -12.25 -11.91 7.28
C ARG A 140 -13.73 -11.96 7.56
N ILE A 141 -14.47 -12.22 6.50
CA ILE A 141 -15.86 -12.60 6.52
C ILE A 141 -16.02 -13.91 5.76
N TRP A 142 -17.13 -14.56 5.94
CA TRP A 142 -17.50 -15.77 5.20
C TRP A 142 -18.86 -15.56 4.55
N ASP A 143 -18.95 -15.90 3.27
CA ASP A 143 -20.23 -15.90 2.56
C ASP A 143 -21.14 -17.05 3.07
N LYS A 144 -22.38 -17.11 2.56
CA LYS A 144 -23.33 -18.16 2.93
C LYS A 144 -22.88 -19.57 2.54
N GLN A 145 -21.92 -19.71 1.63
CA GLN A 145 -21.32 -20.94 1.16
C GLN A 145 -20.04 -21.30 1.94
N GLY A 146 -19.59 -20.41 2.85
CA GLY A 146 -18.38 -20.60 3.66
C GLY A 146 -17.10 -20.21 2.93
N ASN A 147 -17.17 -19.46 1.83
CA ASN A 147 -15.98 -18.95 1.17
C ASN A 147 -15.47 -17.71 1.91
N PRO A 148 -14.15 -17.61 2.15
CA PRO A 148 -13.58 -16.45 2.81
C PRO A 148 -13.54 -15.24 1.87
N ASP A 149 -13.94 -14.09 2.37
CA ASP A 149 -13.74 -12.78 1.76
C ASP A 149 -13.11 -11.85 2.80
N MET A 150 -12.90 -10.61 2.46
CA MET A 150 -12.18 -9.66 3.29
C MET A 150 -12.83 -8.29 3.24
N TYR A 151 -13.17 -7.77 4.41
CA TYR A 151 -13.58 -6.38 4.55
C TYR A 151 -12.39 -5.48 4.89
N THR A 152 -12.47 -4.24 4.44
CA THR A 152 -11.39 -3.27 4.58
C THR A 152 -11.96 -1.91 4.98
N HIS A 153 -11.62 -1.44 6.16
CA HIS A 153 -11.79 -0.03 6.52
C HIS A 153 -10.49 0.73 6.26
N MET A 154 -10.60 1.97 5.82
CA MET A 154 -9.48 2.86 5.60
C MET A 154 -9.47 4.00 6.60
N PHE A 155 -8.31 4.24 7.19
CA PHE A 155 -8.10 5.27 8.20
C PHE A 155 -6.89 6.14 7.88
N THR A 156 -6.90 7.34 8.45
CA THR A 156 -5.72 8.17 8.64
C THR A 156 -5.53 8.48 10.11
N ALA A 157 -4.31 8.82 10.51
CA ALA A 157 -4.00 9.27 11.87
C ALA A 157 -2.77 10.20 11.84
N ASN A 158 -2.51 10.91 12.94
CA ASN A 158 -1.20 11.52 13.16
C ASN A 158 -0.13 10.42 13.32
N ILE A 159 1.13 10.74 13.08
CA ILE A 159 2.23 9.76 13.19
C ILE A 159 2.40 9.18 14.61
N ASP A 160 1.90 9.86 15.62
CA ASP A 160 1.90 9.37 17.01
C ASP A 160 0.71 8.48 17.37
N GLY A 161 -0.19 8.21 16.41
CA GLY A 161 -1.42 7.44 16.55
C GLY A 161 -2.64 8.25 17.00
N SER A 162 -2.48 9.52 17.34
CA SER A 162 -3.60 10.39 17.71
C SER A 162 -4.44 10.81 16.50
N ASN A 163 -5.63 11.37 16.76
CA ASN A 163 -6.51 11.92 15.73
C ASN A 163 -6.81 10.94 14.58
N ILE A 164 -7.20 9.71 14.95
CA ILE A 164 -7.65 8.70 13.98
C ILE A 164 -8.93 9.20 13.29
N TYR A 165 -8.90 9.22 11.96
CA TYR A 165 -10.02 9.62 11.13
C TYR A 165 -10.44 8.48 10.20
N PRO A 166 -11.75 8.06 10.20
CA PRO A 166 -12.25 7.05 9.28
C PRO A 166 -12.45 7.66 7.89
N LEU A 167 -11.56 7.31 6.96
CA LEU A 167 -11.63 7.83 5.59
C LEU A 167 -12.69 7.08 4.75
N ASN A 168 -12.71 5.75 4.88
CA ASN A 168 -13.74 4.90 4.29
C ASN A 168 -14.07 3.74 5.23
N LEU A 169 -15.33 3.64 5.64
CA LEU A 169 -15.89 2.56 6.47
C LEU A 169 -16.79 1.61 5.67
N GLU A 170 -16.89 1.78 4.35
CA GLU A 170 -17.56 0.81 3.51
C GLU A 170 -16.67 -0.42 3.29
N GLU A 171 -17.25 -1.52 2.88
CA GLU A 171 -16.69 -2.86 2.95
C GLU A 171 -15.43 -3.09 2.14
N PHE A 172 -15.17 -2.23 1.15
CA PHE A 172 -14.08 -2.40 0.22
C PHE A 172 -13.24 -1.14 0.08
N SER A 173 -11.94 -1.28 0.33
CA SER A 173 -10.88 -0.37 -0.06
C SER A 173 -9.69 -1.19 -0.53
N SER A 174 -9.07 -0.77 -1.64
CA SER A 174 -7.93 -1.43 -2.23
C SER A 174 -6.74 -0.46 -2.37
N HIS A 175 -6.11 -0.36 -3.52
CA HIS A 175 -4.92 0.46 -3.69
C HIS A 175 -5.21 1.95 -3.49
N TYR A 176 -4.28 2.63 -2.83
CA TYR A 176 -4.36 4.06 -2.59
C TYR A 176 -2.98 4.72 -2.55
N THR A 177 -2.98 6.04 -2.75
CA THR A 177 -1.79 6.87 -2.52
C THR A 177 -2.19 8.28 -2.09
N TRP A 178 -1.27 8.96 -1.40
CA TRP A 178 -1.41 10.38 -1.13
C TRP A 178 -1.17 11.18 -2.42
N VAL A 179 -2.09 12.07 -2.75
CA VAL A 179 -1.92 13.05 -3.83
C VAL A 179 -1.08 14.22 -3.33
N ASP A 180 -1.39 14.69 -2.13
CA ASP A 180 -0.70 15.74 -1.37
C ASP A 180 -0.87 15.49 0.14
N ASP A 181 -0.49 16.46 0.97
CA ASP A 181 -0.53 16.32 2.44
C ASP A 181 -1.95 16.19 3.03
N LYS A 182 -2.99 16.35 2.20
CA LYS A 182 -4.40 16.36 2.64
C LYS A 182 -5.30 15.46 1.82
N ARG A 183 -4.92 15.05 0.63
CA ARG A 183 -5.79 14.30 -0.27
C ARG A 183 -5.21 12.93 -0.59
N ILE A 184 -6.09 11.95 -0.58
CA ILE A 184 -5.77 10.54 -0.87
C ILE A 184 -6.68 10.09 -2.00
N ILE A 185 -6.10 9.48 -3.03
CA ILE A 185 -6.86 8.71 -4.01
C ILE A 185 -6.89 7.24 -3.57
N ASN A 186 -8.06 6.63 -3.63
CA ASN A 186 -8.26 5.23 -3.26
C ASN A 186 -9.29 4.57 -4.19
N PHE A 187 -8.99 3.38 -4.68
CA PHE A 187 -10.00 2.55 -5.33
C PHE A 187 -10.82 1.85 -4.25
N SER A 188 -12.07 2.23 -4.12
CA SER A 188 -12.92 1.77 -3.03
C SER A 188 -14.39 1.70 -3.44
N SER A 189 -15.23 1.07 -2.62
CA SER A 189 -16.68 1.09 -2.79
C SER A 189 -17.32 2.26 -2.04
N ARG A 190 -18.41 2.79 -2.62
CA ARG A 190 -19.38 3.63 -1.92
C ARG A 190 -20.79 3.20 -2.29
N TYR A 191 -21.69 3.18 -1.30
CA TYR A 191 -23.02 2.60 -1.39
C TYR A 191 -23.82 3.03 -2.62
N LEU A 192 -23.78 4.32 -3.00
CA LEU A 192 -24.56 4.85 -4.12
C LEU A 192 -23.84 4.82 -5.48
N THR A 193 -22.53 4.68 -5.50
CA THR A 193 -21.72 4.89 -6.71
C THR A 193 -20.80 3.72 -7.03
N GLY A 194 -20.82 2.67 -6.20
CA GLY A 194 -20.06 1.44 -6.44
C GLY A 194 -18.54 1.59 -6.30
N LYS A 195 -17.80 0.70 -6.97
CA LYS A 195 -16.34 0.67 -6.95
C LYS A 195 -15.79 1.63 -7.99
N GLN A 196 -15.02 2.63 -7.53
CA GLN A 196 -14.43 3.70 -8.34
C GLN A 196 -13.12 4.19 -7.69
N TYR A 197 -12.33 4.98 -8.40
CA TYR A 197 -11.34 5.83 -7.77
C TYR A 197 -12.00 7.05 -7.12
N TYR A 198 -11.83 7.18 -5.81
CA TYR A 198 -12.31 8.31 -5.05
C TYR A 198 -11.14 9.15 -4.53
N LEU A 199 -11.23 10.45 -4.71
CA LEU A 199 -10.35 11.43 -4.09
C LEU A 199 -10.97 11.88 -2.79
N TYR A 200 -10.40 11.45 -1.69
CA TYR A 200 -10.79 11.80 -0.33
C TYR A 200 -9.97 13.00 0.16
N THR A 201 -10.61 13.84 0.97
CA THR A 201 -9.89 14.86 1.76
C THR A 201 -9.78 14.38 3.20
N ASP A 202 -8.55 14.24 3.70
CA ASP A 202 -8.29 13.80 5.08
C ASP A 202 -8.95 14.72 6.11
N GLY A 203 -9.53 14.13 7.15
CA GLY A 203 -10.27 14.87 8.18
C GLY A 203 -11.57 15.51 7.69
N SER A 204 -12.10 15.11 6.52
CA SER A 204 -13.30 15.70 5.92
C SER A 204 -14.17 14.64 5.26
N LEU A 205 -15.48 14.91 5.19
CA LEU A 205 -16.44 14.09 4.44
C LEU A 205 -16.35 14.35 2.92
N LYS A 206 -15.56 15.31 2.48
CA LYS A 206 -15.43 15.65 1.05
C LYS A 206 -14.79 14.50 0.28
N THR A 207 -15.50 14.05 -0.75
CA THR A 207 -15.08 12.94 -1.62
C THR A 207 -15.52 13.26 -3.05
N GLU A 208 -14.63 13.04 -4.00
CA GLU A 208 -14.87 13.25 -5.43
C GLU A 208 -14.55 11.96 -6.20
N ILE A 209 -15.29 11.64 -7.27
CA ILE A 209 -14.98 10.51 -8.16
C ILE A 209 -13.96 10.99 -9.20
N VAL A 210 -12.91 10.19 -9.39
CA VAL A 210 -11.89 10.44 -10.41
C VAL A 210 -12.08 9.45 -11.55
N GLY A 211 -12.38 9.96 -12.74
CA GLY A 211 -12.58 9.11 -13.92
C GLY A 211 -13.78 8.19 -13.76
N LYS A 212 -14.97 8.77 -13.58
CA LYS A 212 -16.19 8.00 -13.39
C LYS A 212 -16.39 6.99 -14.53
N ASP A 213 -16.50 5.70 -14.17
CA ASP A 213 -16.70 4.58 -15.10
C ASP A 213 -15.61 4.42 -16.18
N GLU A 214 -14.45 5.10 -16.02
CA GLU A 214 -13.35 5.07 -17.00
C GLU A 214 -12.31 3.97 -16.71
N TYR A 215 -12.31 3.42 -15.50
CA TYR A 215 -11.38 2.37 -15.08
C TYR A 215 -12.13 1.05 -14.91
N PRO A 216 -11.76 0.01 -15.68
CA PRO A 216 -12.48 -1.26 -15.65
C PRO A 216 -12.28 -2.04 -14.34
N THR A 217 -11.12 -1.87 -13.70
CA THR A 217 -10.76 -2.55 -12.46
C THR A 217 -9.93 -1.65 -11.55
N ASP A 218 -9.65 -2.15 -10.37
CA ASP A 218 -8.63 -1.65 -9.44
C ASP A 218 -7.21 -1.72 -10.04
N GLY A 219 -6.31 -0.87 -9.57
CA GLY A 219 -4.90 -0.85 -9.97
C GLY A 219 -4.01 -0.05 -9.02
N HIS A 220 -2.71 -0.12 -9.23
CA HIS A 220 -1.67 0.50 -8.40
C HIS A 220 -1.45 1.95 -8.81
N CYS A 221 -2.21 2.86 -8.20
CA CYS A 221 -2.18 4.27 -8.57
C CYS A 221 -0.99 5.03 -7.94
N SER A 222 -0.39 5.92 -8.72
CA SER A 222 0.64 6.87 -8.30
C SER A 222 0.56 8.16 -9.11
N PHE A 223 1.34 9.19 -8.73
CA PHE A 223 1.31 10.48 -9.41
C PHE A 223 2.71 10.91 -9.84
N SER A 224 2.78 11.67 -10.95
CA SER A 224 3.96 12.43 -11.32
C SER A 224 4.36 13.39 -10.19
N SER A 225 5.60 13.85 -10.18
CA SER A 225 6.13 14.74 -9.14
C SER A 225 5.35 16.05 -9.04
N ASP A 226 4.91 16.59 -10.17
CA ASP A 226 4.08 17.81 -10.28
C ASP A 226 2.58 17.58 -10.05
N LYS A 227 2.16 16.31 -9.82
CA LYS A 227 0.76 15.88 -9.58
C LYS A 227 -0.20 16.13 -10.75
N LYS A 228 0.31 16.45 -11.93
CA LYS A 228 -0.54 16.63 -13.11
C LYS A 228 -1.01 15.31 -13.72
N TRP A 229 -0.25 14.23 -13.54
CA TRP A 229 -0.53 12.93 -14.12
C TRP A 229 -0.75 11.87 -13.05
N MET A 230 -1.84 11.13 -13.19
CA MET A 230 -2.08 9.89 -12.45
C MET A 230 -1.70 8.71 -13.32
N LEU A 231 -0.87 7.83 -12.81
CA LEU A 231 -0.49 6.55 -13.39
C LEU A 231 -1.25 5.46 -12.65
N THR A 232 -1.78 4.47 -13.36
CA THR A 232 -2.35 3.26 -12.76
C THR A 232 -2.27 2.10 -13.75
N ASP A 233 -2.24 0.88 -13.25
CA ASP A 233 -2.47 -0.34 -14.02
C ASP A 233 -3.90 -0.88 -13.79
N THR A 234 -4.16 -2.07 -14.31
CA THR A 234 -5.36 -2.86 -14.02
C THR A 234 -4.96 -4.23 -13.48
N PHE A 235 -5.86 -4.94 -12.80
CA PHE A 235 -5.80 -6.40 -12.75
C PHE A 235 -6.08 -6.99 -14.14
N PRO A 236 -5.77 -8.29 -14.37
CA PRO A 236 -6.04 -8.93 -15.66
C PRO A 236 -7.51 -8.73 -16.06
N LEU A 237 -7.72 -8.29 -17.29
CA LEU A 237 -9.04 -8.14 -17.88
C LEU A 237 -9.51 -9.45 -18.54
N GLU A 238 -10.66 -9.42 -19.21
CA GLU A 238 -11.23 -10.60 -19.90
C GLU A 238 -10.33 -11.13 -21.03
N ASP A 239 -9.42 -10.31 -21.55
CA ASP A 239 -8.42 -10.67 -22.55
C ASP A 239 -7.09 -11.16 -21.95
N ASP A 240 -7.05 -11.49 -20.65
CA ASP A 240 -5.86 -11.86 -19.89
C ASP A 240 -4.73 -10.82 -19.98
N CYS A 241 -5.06 -9.55 -20.16
CA CYS A 241 -4.09 -8.46 -20.22
C CYS A 241 -4.22 -7.50 -19.04
N HIS A 242 -3.08 -7.05 -18.53
CA HIS A 242 -2.99 -5.84 -17.71
C HIS A 242 -2.83 -4.63 -18.63
N LYS A 243 -3.59 -3.58 -18.36
CA LYS A 243 -3.44 -2.30 -19.05
C LYS A 243 -2.82 -1.25 -18.14
N ILE A 244 -2.08 -0.32 -18.72
CA ILE A 244 -1.48 0.80 -17.99
C ILE A 244 -2.03 2.10 -18.56
N TYR A 245 -2.49 2.95 -17.64
CA TYR A 245 -3.11 4.22 -17.98
C TYR A 245 -2.38 5.41 -17.40
N LEU A 246 -2.26 6.47 -18.20
CA LEU A 246 -1.92 7.81 -17.75
C LEU A 246 -3.16 8.69 -17.86
N ARG A 247 -3.53 9.38 -16.77
CA ARG A 247 -4.59 10.37 -16.76
C ARG A 247 -4.02 11.76 -16.50
N HIS A 248 -4.28 12.71 -17.36
CA HIS A 248 -4.02 14.12 -17.08
C HIS A 248 -5.12 14.67 -16.17
N MET A 249 -4.77 15.06 -14.95
CA MET A 249 -5.74 15.37 -13.89
C MET A 249 -6.63 16.58 -14.21
N ALA A 250 -6.07 17.61 -14.83
CA ALA A 250 -6.82 18.84 -15.11
C ALA A 250 -7.80 18.69 -16.28
N SER A 251 -7.42 17.99 -17.37
CA SER A 251 -8.28 17.81 -18.54
C SER A 251 -9.17 16.57 -18.48
N GLY A 252 -8.84 15.62 -17.61
CA GLY A 252 -9.48 14.31 -17.54
C GLY A 252 -9.10 13.35 -18.68
N LYS A 253 -8.22 13.74 -19.59
CA LYS A 253 -7.77 12.86 -20.69
C LYS A 253 -7.05 11.64 -20.14
N ILE A 254 -7.39 10.45 -20.66
CA ILE A 254 -6.75 9.17 -20.37
C ILE A 254 -6.03 8.66 -21.62
N PHE A 255 -4.84 8.09 -21.40
CA PHE A 255 -4.03 7.44 -22.41
C PHE A 255 -3.70 6.03 -21.94
N GLU A 256 -4.04 5.03 -22.74
CA GLU A 256 -3.52 3.67 -22.57
C GLU A 256 -2.09 3.65 -23.11
N ILE A 257 -1.11 3.45 -22.25
CA ILE A 257 0.32 3.47 -22.62
C ILE A 257 0.92 2.07 -22.79
N GLY A 258 0.17 1.04 -22.46
CA GLY A 258 0.58 -0.35 -22.69
C GLY A 258 -0.50 -1.34 -22.29
N SER A 259 -0.45 -2.50 -22.97
CA SER A 259 -1.26 -3.67 -22.67
C SER A 259 -0.35 -4.90 -22.69
N PHE A 260 -0.32 -5.68 -21.60
CA PHE A 260 0.65 -6.75 -21.39
C PHE A 260 -0.06 -8.03 -20.96
N HIS A 261 0.15 -9.10 -21.71
CA HIS A 261 -0.45 -10.40 -21.41
C HIS A 261 0.02 -10.92 -20.03
N CYS A 262 -0.91 -11.45 -19.27
CA CYS A 262 -0.69 -12.11 -17.99
C CYS A 262 -1.10 -13.59 -18.11
N ASP A 263 -0.15 -14.50 -17.94
CA ASP A 263 -0.43 -15.92 -18.03
C ASP A 263 -1.38 -16.35 -16.89
N PRO A 264 -2.61 -16.80 -17.18
CA PRO A 264 -3.59 -17.18 -16.18
C PRO A 264 -3.21 -18.44 -15.38
N THR A 265 -2.15 -19.17 -15.79
CA THR A 265 -1.64 -20.33 -15.02
C THR A 265 -0.95 -19.92 -13.71
N TYR A 266 -0.65 -18.64 -13.52
CA TYR A 266 -0.06 -18.10 -12.29
C TYR A 266 -1.08 -17.23 -11.51
N PRO A 267 -2.03 -17.82 -10.78
CA PRO A 267 -3.06 -17.08 -10.05
C PRO A 267 -2.58 -16.59 -8.68
N GLY A 268 -3.29 -15.60 -8.13
CA GLY A 268 -3.10 -15.13 -6.76
C GLY A 268 -1.69 -14.61 -6.48
N PRO A 269 -0.99 -15.07 -5.43
CA PRO A 269 0.32 -14.55 -5.04
C PRO A 269 1.44 -14.78 -6.06
N THR A 270 1.25 -15.68 -7.04
CA THR A 270 2.25 -15.97 -8.08
C THR A 270 2.05 -15.13 -9.34
N ARG A 271 0.93 -14.40 -9.45
CA ARG A 271 0.66 -13.48 -10.55
C ARG A 271 1.70 -12.36 -10.59
N CYS A 272 2.07 -11.93 -11.77
CA CYS A 272 2.92 -10.78 -11.98
C CYS A 272 2.08 -9.53 -12.26
N ASP A 273 1.73 -8.78 -11.20
CA ASP A 273 1.10 -7.48 -11.35
C ASP A 273 2.14 -6.44 -11.82
N GLN A 274 1.71 -5.45 -12.59
CA GLN A 274 2.63 -4.52 -13.28
C GLN A 274 3.31 -3.53 -12.33
N HIS A 275 2.65 -3.13 -11.23
CA HIS A 275 3.17 -2.18 -10.22
C HIS A 275 3.89 -0.98 -10.85
N PRO A 276 3.22 -0.18 -11.69
CA PRO A 276 3.88 0.88 -12.44
C PRO A 276 4.42 1.97 -11.53
N ASN A 277 5.67 2.38 -11.77
CA ASN A 277 6.37 3.39 -11.00
C ASN A 277 6.99 4.45 -11.90
N TRP A 278 6.92 5.71 -11.49
CA TRP A 278 7.56 6.82 -12.16
C TRP A 278 9.08 6.84 -11.98
N SER A 279 9.80 7.24 -13.03
CA SER A 279 11.18 7.73 -12.86
C SER A 279 11.18 9.06 -12.10
N ARG A 280 12.31 9.43 -11.48
CA ARG A 280 12.42 10.68 -10.71
C ARG A 280 12.21 11.95 -11.53
N ASP A 281 12.40 11.89 -12.85
CA ASP A 281 12.23 13.00 -13.79
C ASP A 281 10.90 12.97 -14.56
N ASP A 282 10.00 12.06 -14.17
CA ASP A 282 8.66 11.85 -14.75
C ASP A 282 8.65 11.54 -16.27
N LYS A 283 9.79 11.11 -16.85
CA LYS A 283 9.88 10.80 -18.28
C LYS A 283 9.62 9.35 -18.60
N TYR A 284 9.81 8.46 -17.62
CA TYR A 284 9.70 7.02 -17.81
C TYR A 284 8.78 6.42 -16.76
N VAL A 285 8.11 5.34 -17.16
CA VAL A 285 7.36 4.45 -16.29
C VAL A 285 8.03 3.10 -16.28
N CYS A 286 8.41 2.61 -15.11
CA CYS A 286 8.94 1.27 -14.91
C CYS A 286 7.81 0.34 -14.49
N ILE A 287 7.77 -0.87 -15.05
CA ILE A 287 6.79 -1.92 -14.73
C ILE A 287 7.49 -3.26 -14.53
N ASP A 288 6.85 -4.13 -13.74
CA ASP A 288 7.14 -5.56 -13.75
C ASP A 288 6.22 -6.26 -14.75
N SER A 289 6.73 -7.18 -15.55
CA SER A 289 5.89 -8.00 -16.41
C SER A 289 6.52 -9.36 -16.73
N ALA A 290 5.68 -10.34 -17.02
CA ALA A 290 6.06 -11.67 -17.47
C ALA A 290 5.56 -11.97 -18.89
N PHE A 291 5.20 -10.95 -19.68
CA PHE A 291 4.57 -11.15 -20.99
C PHE A 291 5.49 -11.80 -22.04
N GLU A 292 6.81 -11.75 -21.84
CA GLU A 292 7.81 -12.42 -22.68
C GLU A 292 8.41 -13.66 -22.03
N GLY A 293 7.85 -14.15 -20.90
CA GLY A 293 8.35 -15.31 -20.17
C GLY A 293 8.60 -15.02 -18.68
N PRO A 294 9.82 -15.21 -18.15
CA PRO A 294 10.08 -14.91 -16.74
C PRO A 294 9.86 -13.45 -16.40
N ARG A 295 9.42 -13.18 -15.15
CA ARG A 295 9.22 -11.81 -14.67
C ARG A 295 10.47 -10.96 -14.85
N GLN A 296 10.31 -9.82 -15.50
CA GLN A 296 11.35 -8.84 -15.77
C GLN A 296 10.82 -7.42 -15.53
N MET A 297 11.75 -6.49 -15.47
CA MET A 297 11.47 -5.06 -15.38
C MET A 297 11.53 -4.44 -16.79
N TYR A 298 10.53 -3.67 -17.14
CA TYR A 298 10.43 -2.93 -18.41
C TYR A 298 10.32 -1.44 -18.14
N VAL A 299 10.75 -0.63 -19.11
CA VAL A 299 10.70 0.83 -19.04
C VAL A 299 9.96 1.36 -20.27
N ILE A 300 8.95 2.20 -20.03
CA ILE A 300 8.13 2.86 -21.05
C ILE A 300 8.49 4.34 -21.05
N ASP A 301 8.90 4.88 -22.21
CA ASP A 301 9.11 6.32 -22.38
C ASP A 301 7.76 7.03 -22.54
N VAL A 302 7.43 7.90 -21.60
CA VAL A 302 6.19 8.71 -21.59
C VAL A 302 6.47 10.20 -21.75
N SER A 303 7.72 10.59 -22.04
CA SER A 303 8.17 11.98 -22.10
C SER A 303 7.38 12.81 -23.11
N SER A 304 6.96 12.22 -24.25
CA SER A 304 6.16 12.90 -25.27
C SER A 304 4.75 13.26 -24.79
N LEU A 305 4.20 12.53 -23.82
CA LEU A 305 2.88 12.81 -23.21
C LEU A 305 3.03 13.83 -22.09
N THR A 306 4.00 13.60 -21.19
CA THR A 306 4.13 14.40 -19.97
C THR A 306 4.68 15.81 -20.23
N SER A 307 5.43 16.03 -21.32
CA SER A 307 5.94 17.35 -21.70
C SER A 307 4.89 18.30 -22.30
N GLN A 308 3.69 17.81 -22.60
CA GLN A 308 2.61 18.59 -23.23
C GLN A 308 1.58 19.16 -22.24
N GLY A 309 1.76 18.91 -20.91
CA GLY A 309 0.80 19.22 -19.84
C GLY A 309 1.17 20.42 -18.96
#